data_ac58a57f0b69ec2ef3814e6ca6b45445
#
_entry.id   ac58a57f0b69ec2ef3814e6ca6b45445
#
_cell.length_a   1.000
_cell.length_b   1.000
_cell.length_c   1.000
_cell.angle_alpha   90.00
_cell.angle_beta   90.00
_cell.angle_gamma   90.00
#
_symmetry.space_group_name_H-M   'P 1'
#
loop_
_entity.id
_entity.type
_entity.pdbx_description
1 polymer ?
#
loop_
_entity_poly.entity_id
_entity_poly.type
_entity_poly.pdbx_seq_one_letter_code
_entity_poly.pdbx_strand_id
1 'polypeptide(L)'
;TNDGRALVVNGTRRMLFSGEMHYTRSTPEMWPKLIANARKGGLDVIQTYVFWNVHEPVQGQYNFEGRYDLVKFIREIQAQGLYVSLRIGPFIEAEWKYGGFPFWLHDVPNITFRTDNEPFKQHMQRFVTQIVSMMKQEGLYYPQGGPIIISQVENEYQMVEPAFGSGGPRYVRWAAEMAVGLQTGVPWMMCKQNDAPDPIINTCNGLICGETFVGPNSPSKPALWTENWTTRYPIYGNDTKLRSTEDIAFAVALFIARKKGSFVSYYMYHGGTNFGRFASSYVTTSYYDGAPLDEYGKYFKESQGMLEGFTYNSN
;
A
#
# COMPACT_ATOMS: atom_id res chain seq x y z
N THR A 1 13.98 2.52 10.47
CA THR A 1 13.63 1.80 11.71
C THR A 1 12.31 2.32 12.28
N ASN A 2 11.84 1.72 13.36
CA ASN A 2 10.68 2.17 14.13
C ASN A 2 10.93 1.95 15.62
N ASP A 3 10.12 2.59 16.43
CA ASP A 3 9.93 2.28 17.85
C ASP A 3 8.42 2.19 18.18
N GLY A 4 8.06 2.03 19.45
CA GLY A 4 6.64 1.91 19.86
C GLY A 4 5.79 3.18 19.62
N ARG A 5 6.33 4.24 19.03
CA ARG A 5 5.64 5.51 18.82
C ARG A 5 5.53 5.92 17.35
N ALA A 6 6.56 5.65 16.54
CA ALA A 6 6.60 6.13 15.16
C ALA A 6 7.65 5.38 14.32
N LEU A 7 7.59 5.58 13.02
CA LEU A 7 8.72 5.35 12.14
C LEU A 7 9.82 6.39 12.46
N VAL A 8 11.06 5.91 12.51
CA VAL A 8 12.25 6.73 12.80
C VAL A 8 13.05 6.89 11.52
N VAL A 9 13.10 8.12 11.01
CA VAL A 9 13.81 8.47 9.78
C VAL A 9 14.89 9.48 10.15
N ASN A 10 16.15 9.22 9.77
CA ASN A 10 17.30 10.03 10.19
C ASN A 10 17.38 10.23 11.71
N GLY A 11 17.13 9.19 12.50
CA GLY A 11 17.16 9.25 13.96
C GLY A 11 16.00 10.04 14.60
N THR A 12 15.08 10.56 13.80
CA THR A 12 13.95 11.37 14.27
C THR A 12 12.63 10.64 14.07
N ARG A 13 11.78 10.59 15.11
CA ARG A 13 10.40 10.15 15.01
C ARG A 13 9.62 11.06 14.05
N ARG A 14 8.88 10.49 13.13
CA ARG A 14 8.13 11.25 12.16
C ARG A 14 6.63 10.94 12.27
N MET A 15 5.82 11.99 12.24
CA MET A 15 4.43 11.89 11.83
C MET A 15 4.41 12.00 10.30
N LEU A 16 3.87 11.00 9.62
CA LEU A 16 3.93 10.89 8.15
C LEU A 16 2.54 10.83 7.56
N PHE A 17 2.28 11.72 6.61
CA PHE A 17 1.11 11.67 5.75
C PHE A 17 1.49 11.04 4.42
N SER A 18 0.75 10.03 4.03
CA SER A 18 0.97 9.24 2.82
C SER A 18 -0.27 9.26 1.93
N GLY A 19 -0.07 9.06 0.65
CA GLY A 19 -1.16 8.84 -0.30
C GLY A 19 -0.86 7.69 -1.23
N GLU A 20 -1.86 6.83 -1.44
CA GLU A 20 -1.72 5.69 -2.35
C GLU A 20 -1.94 6.12 -3.79
N MET A 21 -1.00 5.74 -4.65
CA MET A 21 -1.02 5.89 -6.09
C MET A 21 -0.49 4.63 -6.75
N HIS A 22 -1.23 4.08 -7.67
CA HIS A 22 -0.82 2.88 -8.40
C HIS A 22 -0.19 3.25 -9.74
N TYR A 23 1.12 3.00 -9.91
CA TYR A 23 1.83 3.30 -11.16
C TYR A 23 1.16 2.66 -12.39
N THR A 24 0.56 1.48 -12.22
CA THR A 24 -0.15 0.75 -13.28
C THR A 24 -1.43 1.45 -13.75
N ARG A 25 -2.00 2.36 -12.95
CA ARG A 25 -3.25 3.08 -13.22
C ARG A 25 -3.04 4.50 -13.75
N SER A 26 -1.81 4.84 -14.15
CA SER A 26 -1.46 6.08 -14.83
C SER A 26 -0.35 5.85 -15.84
N THR A 27 -0.12 6.79 -16.74
CA THR A 27 1.01 6.68 -17.68
C THR A 27 2.28 7.28 -17.07
N PRO A 28 3.47 6.85 -17.51
CA PRO A 28 4.73 7.41 -17.02
C PRO A 28 4.84 8.93 -17.16
N GLU A 29 4.21 9.50 -18.19
CA GLU A 29 4.20 10.94 -18.43
C GLU A 29 3.36 11.70 -17.38
N MET A 30 2.41 11.04 -16.74
CA MET A 30 1.58 11.64 -15.67
C MET A 30 2.32 11.66 -14.32
N TRP A 31 3.23 10.71 -14.05
CA TRP A 31 3.85 10.51 -12.74
C TRP A 31 4.48 11.79 -12.16
N PRO A 32 5.30 12.57 -12.90
CA PRO A 32 5.91 13.77 -12.34
C PRO A 32 4.88 14.76 -11.80
N LYS A 33 3.79 14.98 -12.54
CA LYS A 33 2.73 15.90 -12.12
C LYS A 33 1.91 15.35 -10.95
N LEU A 34 1.56 14.06 -10.97
CA LEU A 34 0.81 13.42 -9.89
C LEU A 34 1.57 13.51 -8.56
N ILE A 35 2.86 13.18 -8.59
CA ILE A 35 3.73 13.20 -7.41
C ILE A 35 3.96 14.64 -6.93
N ALA A 36 4.19 15.60 -7.86
CA ALA A 36 4.31 17.00 -7.51
C ALA A 36 3.05 17.56 -6.83
N ASN A 37 1.87 17.19 -7.34
CA ASN A 37 0.60 17.57 -6.73
C ASN A 37 0.46 16.92 -5.33
N ALA A 38 0.81 15.66 -5.16
CA ALA A 38 0.79 15.01 -3.86
C ALA A 38 1.70 15.71 -2.84
N ARG A 39 2.92 16.06 -3.23
CA ARG A 39 3.85 16.85 -2.40
C ARG A 39 3.27 18.22 -2.05
N LYS A 40 2.71 18.93 -3.03
CA LYS A 40 2.05 20.22 -2.81
C LYS A 40 0.87 20.09 -1.85
N GLY A 41 0.18 18.96 -1.88
CA GLY A 41 -0.90 18.60 -0.94
C GLY A 41 -0.44 18.21 0.45
N GLY A 42 0.86 18.32 0.77
CA GLY A 42 1.41 18.07 2.09
C GLY A 42 1.77 16.62 2.40
N LEU A 43 1.83 15.74 1.40
CA LEU A 43 2.26 14.37 1.62
C LEU A 43 3.78 14.26 1.82
N ASP A 44 4.18 13.37 2.72
CA ASP A 44 5.57 12.96 2.96
C ASP A 44 5.94 11.69 2.20
N VAL A 45 4.95 10.85 1.92
CA VAL A 45 5.12 9.47 1.42
C VAL A 45 4.15 9.20 0.28
N ILE A 46 4.62 8.56 -0.77
CA ILE A 46 3.76 7.88 -1.75
C ILE A 46 3.76 6.39 -1.42
N GLN A 47 2.57 5.84 -1.29
CA GLN A 47 2.35 4.41 -1.10
C GLN A 47 1.91 3.79 -2.42
N THR A 48 2.38 2.59 -2.72
CA THR A 48 1.94 1.83 -3.90
C THR A 48 2.01 0.34 -3.67
N TYR A 49 1.08 -0.39 -4.28
CA TYR A 49 1.19 -1.83 -4.44
C TYR A 49 2.15 -2.22 -5.56
N VAL A 50 2.59 -3.48 -5.53
CA VAL A 50 3.30 -4.16 -6.62
C VAL A 50 2.36 -5.18 -7.25
N PHE A 51 2.20 -5.13 -8.56
CA PHE A 51 1.19 -5.89 -9.30
C PHE A 51 1.81 -7.12 -9.96
N TRP A 52 1.76 -8.27 -9.30
CA TRP A 52 2.44 -9.47 -9.78
C TRP A 52 2.00 -9.89 -11.18
N ASN A 53 0.70 -9.88 -11.48
CA ASN A 53 0.18 -10.34 -12.76
C ASN A 53 0.60 -9.53 -13.98
N VAL A 54 0.97 -8.25 -13.80
CA VAL A 54 1.50 -7.44 -14.91
C VAL A 54 3.02 -7.54 -15.02
N HIS A 55 3.68 -7.84 -13.90
CA HIS A 55 5.14 -8.03 -13.90
C HIS A 55 5.56 -9.42 -14.35
N GLU A 56 4.72 -10.44 -14.15
CA GLU A 56 4.99 -11.82 -14.57
C GLU A 56 3.74 -12.42 -15.24
N PRO A 57 3.32 -11.90 -16.41
CA PRO A 57 2.13 -12.38 -17.11
C PRO A 57 2.25 -13.83 -17.57
N VAL A 58 3.45 -14.29 -17.81
CA VAL A 58 3.84 -15.68 -18.07
C VAL A 58 4.92 -16.07 -17.08
N GLN A 59 4.81 -17.27 -16.51
CA GLN A 59 5.75 -17.74 -15.50
C GLN A 59 7.22 -17.60 -15.96
N GLY A 60 8.02 -16.91 -15.15
CA GLY A 60 9.43 -16.64 -15.42
C GLY A 60 9.72 -15.53 -16.43
N GLN A 61 8.69 -14.93 -17.04
CA GLN A 61 8.86 -13.82 -17.98
C GLN A 61 8.42 -12.51 -17.33
N TYR A 62 9.41 -11.70 -16.97
CA TYR A 62 9.16 -10.43 -16.26
C TYR A 62 9.03 -9.26 -17.23
N ASN A 63 8.12 -8.34 -16.90
CA ASN A 63 7.92 -7.08 -17.59
C ASN A 63 7.97 -5.91 -16.57
N PHE A 64 8.93 -5.01 -16.77
CA PHE A 64 9.09 -3.77 -16.00
C PHE A 64 9.20 -2.56 -16.93
N GLU A 65 8.49 -2.55 -18.05
CA GLU A 65 8.56 -1.50 -19.05
C GLU A 65 7.31 -0.62 -19.05
N GLY A 66 7.45 0.62 -19.51
CA GLY A 66 6.35 1.57 -19.68
C GLY A 66 5.62 1.84 -18.37
N ARG A 67 4.31 1.60 -18.31
CA ARG A 67 3.50 1.75 -17.08
C ARG A 67 3.87 0.77 -15.97
N TYR A 68 4.65 -0.25 -16.27
CA TYR A 68 5.07 -1.26 -15.31
C TYR A 68 6.51 -1.02 -14.81
N ASP A 69 7.11 0.12 -15.16
CA ASP A 69 8.46 0.49 -14.69
C ASP A 69 8.39 1.01 -13.24
N LEU A 70 8.38 0.05 -12.31
CA LEU A 70 8.34 0.31 -10.88
C LEU A 70 9.58 1.10 -10.40
N VAL A 71 10.75 0.81 -10.95
CA VAL A 71 12.00 1.49 -10.60
C VAL A 71 11.92 2.97 -10.97
N LYS A 72 11.50 3.27 -12.19
CA LYS A 72 11.31 4.65 -12.66
C LYS A 72 10.28 5.41 -11.83
N PHE A 73 9.16 4.77 -11.47
CA PHE A 73 8.14 5.39 -10.61
C PHE A 73 8.71 5.74 -9.23
N ILE A 74 9.45 4.83 -8.59
CA ILE A 74 10.08 5.08 -7.28
C ILE A 74 11.15 6.17 -7.37
N ARG A 75 11.96 6.19 -8.44
CA ARG A 75 12.95 7.25 -8.65
C ARG A 75 12.32 8.62 -8.87
N GLU A 76 11.17 8.69 -9.53
CA GLU A 76 10.42 9.93 -9.68
C GLU A 76 9.94 10.45 -8.32
N ILE A 77 9.46 9.57 -7.43
CA ILE A 77 9.10 9.94 -6.06
C ILE A 77 10.32 10.47 -5.31
N GLN A 78 11.46 9.79 -5.42
CA GLN A 78 12.72 10.21 -4.81
C GLN A 78 13.18 11.59 -5.31
N ALA A 79 13.12 11.80 -6.62
CA ALA A 79 13.53 13.07 -7.25
C ALA A 79 12.72 14.27 -6.73
N GLN A 80 11.49 14.02 -6.30
CA GLN A 80 10.64 15.04 -5.70
C GLN A 80 10.75 15.15 -4.19
N GLY A 81 11.66 14.39 -3.56
CA GLY A 81 11.97 14.47 -2.14
C GLY A 81 10.94 13.81 -1.23
N LEU A 82 10.13 12.88 -1.76
CA LEU A 82 9.17 12.08 -1.01
C LEU A 82 9.73 10.69 -0.68
N TYR A 83 9.19 10.08 0.37
CA TYR A 83 9.46 8.70 0.74
C TYR A 83 8.50 7.74 0.04
N VAL A 84 8.79 6.44 0.14
CA VAL A 84 7.96 5.36 -0.42
C VAL A 84 7.59 4.36 0.66
N SER A 85 6.32 3.98 0.68
CA SER A 85 5.78 2.78 1.32
C SER A 85 5.48 1.75 0.23
N LEU A 86 6.26 0.67 0.18
CA LEU A 86 6.18 -0.34 -0.88
C LEU A 86 5.39 -1.56 -0.41
N ARG A 87 4.17 -1.73 -0.93
CA ARG A 87 3.27 -2.82 -0.56
C ARG A 87 3.42 -3.96 -1.58
N ILE A 88 4.28 -4.93 -1.26
CA ILE A 88 4.63 -5.99 -2.21
C ILE A 88 3.51 -7.04 -2.35
N GLY A 89 2.80 -7.30 -1.29
CA GLY A 89 1.75 -8.32 -1.26
C GLY A 89 2.36 -9.74 -1.12
N PRO A 90 2.26 -10.61 -2.12
CA PRO A 90 1.83 -10.41 -3.53
C PRO A 90 0.32 -10.45 -3.77
N PHE A 91 -0.51 -10.90 -2.80
CA PHE A 91 -1.94 -10.60 -2.83
C PHE A 91 -2.13 -9.15 -2.42
N ILE A 92 -2.81 -8.37 -3.25
CA ILE A 92 -2.95 -6.93 -3.04
C ILE A 92 -4.41 -6.47 -2.94
N GLU A 93 -5.38 -7.29 -3.32
CA GLU A 93 -6.78 -6.91 -3.53
C GLU A 93 -6.88 -5.77 -4.54
N ALA A 94 -6.81 -4.52 -4.09
CA ALA A 94 -6.74 -3.28 -4.87
C ALA A 94 -7.82 -3.17 -5.95
N GLU A 95 -8.95 -3.87 -5.77
CA GLU A 95 -9.98 -4.06 -6.79
C GLU A 95 -9.36 -4.40 -8.15
N TRP A 96 -8.28 -5.16 -8.10
CA TRP A 96 -7.51 -5.62 -9.25
C TRP A 96 -7.82 -7.08 -9.55
N LYS A 97 -7.84 -7.41 -10.82
CA LYS A 97 -8.18 -8.75 -11.28
C LYS A 97 -7.34 -9.82 -10.58
N TYR A 98 -8.02 -10.83 -10.05
CA TYR A 98 -7.45 -11.98 -9.35
C TYR A 98 -6.62 -11.58 -8.11
N GLY A 99 -6.94 -10.43 -7.48
CA GLY A 99 -6.20 -9.91 -6.32
C GLY A 99 -4.74 -9.60 -6.59
N GLY A 100 -4.37 -9.43 -7.86
CA GLY A 100 -3.01 -9.17 -8.32
C GLY A 100 -2.23 -10.43 -8.68
N PHE A 101 -2.74 -11.62 -8.44
CA PHE A 101 -2.05 -12.86 -8.83
C PHE A 101 -2.02 -13.06 -10.34
N PRO A 102 -0.93 -13.59 -10.91
CA PRO A 102 -0.88 -13.99 -12.30
C PRO A 102 -1.76 -15.21 -12.54
N PHE A 103 -2.43 -15.25 -13.69
CA PHE A 103 -3.41 -16.28 -13.97
C PHE A 103 -2.80 -17.68 -14.06
N TRP A 104 -1.57 -17.80 -14.58
CA TRP A 104 -0.85 -19.07 -14.68
C TRP A 104 -0.62 -19.74 -13.30
N LEU A 105 -0.67 -18.98 -12.20
CA LEU A 105 -0.51 -19.52 -10.86
C LEU A 105 -1.63 -20.51 -10.51
N HIS A 106 -2.83 -20.32 -11.07
CA HIS A 106 -3.95 -21.23 -10.92
C HIS A 106 -3.66 -22.64 -11.48
N ASP A 107 -2.81 -22.74 -12.49
CA ASP A 107 -2.51 -24.00 -13.17
C ASP A 107 -1.38 -24.80 -12.51
N VAL A 108 -0.81 -24.27 -11.41
CA VAL A 108 0.22 -24.97 -10.63
C VAL A 108 -0.41 -26.16 -9.89
N PRO A 109 0.10 -27.38 -10.08
CA PRO A 109 -0.47 -28.56 -9.43
C PRO A 109 -0.50 -28.46 -7.91
N ASN A 110 -1.62 -28.87 -7.31
CA ASN A 110 -1.81 -28.90 -5.85
C ASN A 110 -1.67 -27.55 -5.15
N ILE A 111 -1.80 -26.44 -5.86
CA ILE A 111 -1.73 -25.12 -5.27
C ILE A 111 -3.01 -24.78 -4.50
N THR A 112 -2.85 -24.24 -3.32
CA THR A 112 -3.90 -23.56 -2.55
C THR A 112 -3.37 -22.21 -2.13
N PHE A 113 -4.06 -21.14 -2.53
CA PHE A 113 -3.59 -19.78 -2.33
C PHE A 113 -3.69 -19.33 -0.88
N ARG A 114 -2.72 -18.52 -0.46
CA ARG A 114 -2.76 -17.79 0.81
C ARG A 114 -2.95 -18.70 2.02
N THR A 115 -2.23 -19.82 2.07
CA THR A 115 -2.23 -20.74 3.21
C THR A 115 -0.88 -21.44 3.31
N ASP A 116 -0.72 -22.30 4.33
CA ASP A 116 0.47 -23.14 4.51
C ASP A 116 0.52 -24.25 3.45
N ASN A 117 0.70 -23.84 2.22
CA ASN A 117 0.76 -24.68 1.02
C ASN A 117 2.10 -24.45 0.33
N GLU A 118 2.89 -25.51 0.22
CA GLU A 118 4.27 -25.38 -0.27
C GLU A 118 4.37 -24.84 -1.70
N PRO A 119 3.57 -25.30 -2.70
CA PRO A 119 3.57 -24.72 -4.03
C PRO A 119 3.32 -23.21 -4.03
N PHE A 120 2.34 -22.75 -3.26
CA PHE A 120 2.04 -21.31 -3.16
C PHE A 120 3.18 -20.53 -2.51
N LYS A 121 3.70 -21.02 -1.38
CA LYS A 121 4.79 -20.35 -0.66
C LYS A 121 6.05 -20.20 -1.53
N GLN A 122 6.41 -21.22 -2.30
CA GLN A 122 7.57 -21.16 -3.22
C GLN A 122 7.41 -20.06 -4.27
N HIS A 123 6.24 -19.97 -4.91
CA HIS A 123 5.98 -18.94 -5.91
C HIS A 123 5.93 -17.53 -5.31
N MET A 124 5.27 -17.37 -4.17
CA MET A 124 5.23 -16.12 -3.42
C MET A 124 6.63 -15.65 -3.05
N GLN A 125 7.43 -16.53 -2.43
CA GLN A 125 8.80 -16.21 -2.02
C GLN A 125 9.67 -15.82 -3.22
N ARG A 126 9.58 -16.56 -4.32
CA ARG A 126 10.30 -16.24 -5.56
C ARG A 126 9.97 -14.84 -6.05
N PHE A 127 8.69 -14.49 -6.14
CA PHE A 127 8.27 -13.17 -6.61
C PHE A 127 8.70 -12.05 -5.64
N VAL A 128 8.44 -12.19 -4.35
CA VAL A 128 8.83 -11.19 -3.34
C VAL A 128 10.35 -11.00 -3.34
N THR A 129 11.12 -12.09 -3.44
CA THR A 129 12.58 -12.04 -3.54
C THR A 129 13.03 -11.29 -4.80
N GLN A 130 12.41 -11.53 -5.94
CA GLN A 130 12.69 -10.82 -7.18
C GLN A 130 12.50 -9.31 -7.04
N ILE A 131 11.37 -8.87 -6.48
CA ILE A 131 11.10 -7.45 -6.25
C ILE A 131 12.10 -6.83 -5.28
N VAL A 132 12.32 -7.47 -4.13
CA VAL A 132 13.26 -6.97 -3.12
C VAL A 132 14.69 -6.90 -3.67
N SER A 133 15.11 -7.91 -4.42
CA SER A 133 16.46 -7.94 -5.03
C SER A 133 16.63 -6.81 -6.03
N MET A 134 15.63 -6.56 -6.88
CA MET A 134 15.64 -5.44 -7.82
C MET A 134 15.72 -4.09 -7.09
N MET A 135 14.91 -3.90 -6.04
CA MET A 135 14.96 -2.65 -5.25
C MET A 135 16.32 -2.46 -4.56
N LYS A 136 16.95 -3.54 -4.10
CA LYS A 136 18.30 -3.49 -3.51
C LYS A 136 19.38 -3.18 -4.55
N GLN A 137 19.33 -3.82 -5.71
CA GLN A 137 20.28 -3.59 -6.82
C GLN A 137 20.23 -2.15 -7.30
N GLU A 138 19.03 -1.56 -7.31
CA GLU A 138 18.81 -0.17 -7.67
C GLU A 138 19.10 0.82 -6.53
N GLY A 139 19.49 0.36 -5.34
CA GLY A 139 19.76 1.23 -4.19
C GLY A 139 18.55 2.00 -3.68
N LEU A 140 17.34 1.43 -3.80
CA LEU A 140 16.09 2.13 -3.52
C LEU A 140 15.61 2.01 -2.06
N TYR A 141 16.17 1.12 -1.26
CA TYR A 141 15.88 1.09 0.17
C TYR A 141 16.59 2.21 0.93
N TYR A 142 15.92 2.72 1.95
CA TYR A 142 16.39 3.88 2.73
C TYR A 142 17.82 3.74 3.27
N PRO A 143 18.26 2.61 3.83
CA PRO A 143 19.65 2.44 4.27
C PRO A 143 20.71 2.58 3.15
N GLN A 144 20.29 2.44 1.90
CA GLN A 144 21.16 2.61 0.72
C GLN A 144 21.09 4.04 0.14
N GLY A 145 20.34 4.95 0.78
CA GLY A 145 20.08 6.30 0.26
C GLY A 145 18.82 6.42 -0.61
N GLY A 146 18.04 5.34 -0.73
CA GLY A 146 16.78 5.31 -1.49
C GLY A 146 15.59 5.84 -0.70
N PRO A 147 14.42 5.97 -1.33
CA PRO A 147 13.24 6.55 -0.71
C PRO A 147 12.37 5.53 0.04
N ILE A 148 12.55 4.21 -0.12
CA ILE A 148 11.70 3.18 0.49
C ILE A 148 12.01 3.09 1.99
N ILE A 149 11.04 3.49 2.84
CA ILE A 149 11.18 3.52 4.30
C ILE A 149 10.44 2.41 5.03
N ILE A 150 9.49 1.74 4.37
CA ILE A 150 8.70 0.63 4.91
C ILE A 150 8.20 -0.26 3.77
N SER A 151 8.06 -1.55 4.01
CA SER A 151 7.49 -2.51 3.06
C SER A 151 6.37 -3.32 3.68
N GLN A 152 5.43 -3.81 2.85
CA GLN A 152 4.32 -4.67 3.27
C GLN A 152 4.41 -6.03 2.60
N VAL A 153 4.16 -7.07 3.37
CA VAL A 153 3.90 -8.44 2.90
C VAL A 153 2.45 -8.79 3.20
N GLU A 154 1.80 -9.53 2.29
CA GLU A 154 0.38 -9.88 2.33
C GLU A 154 -0.56 -8.65 2.30
N ASN A 155 -1.86 -8.88 2.26
CA ASN A 155 -2.87 -7.83 2.39
C ASN A 155 -4.18 -8.41 2.97
N GLU A 156 -4.63 -7.85 4.10
CA GLU A 156 -5.90 -8.16 4.76
C GLU A 156 -6.14 -9.67 4.98
N TYR A 157 -5.08 -10.43 5.22
CA TYR A 157 -5.16 -11.89 5.32
C TYR A 157 -6.04 -12.37 6.47
N GLN A 158 -6.07 -11.65 7.59
CA GLN A 158 -6.91 -12.01 8.74
C GLN A 158 -8.39 -12.22 8.37
N MET A 159 -8.87 -11.58 7.30
CA MET A 159 -10.26 -11.73 6.86
C MET A 159 -10.57 -13.13 6.32
N VAL A 160 -9.57 -13.82 5.80
CA VAL A 160 -9.71 -15.18 5.23
C VAL A 160 -8.99 -16.25 6.03
N GLU A 161 -8.13 -15.87 6.95
CA GLU A 161 -7.33 -16.77 7.79
C GLU A 161 -8.14 -17.87 8.50
N PRO A 162 -9.33 -17.56 9.09
CA PRO A 162 -10.12 -18.59 9.77
C PRO A 162 -10.56 -19.75 8.86
N ALA A 163 -10.69 -19.51 7.56
CA ALA A 163 -11.06 -20.54 6.59
C ALA A 163 -10.01 -21.65 6.44
N PHE A 164 -8.76 -21.38 6.84
CA PHE A 164 -7.63 -22.31 6.71
C PHE A 164 -7.28 -23.05 8.01
N GLY A 165 -8.07 -22.86 9.07
CA GLY A 165 -7.82 -23.50 10.36
C GLY A 165 -6.37 -23.28 10.84
N SER A 166 -5.68 -24.36 11.23
CA SER A 166 -4.28 -24.26 11.68
C SER A 166 -3.28 -23.86 10.58
N GLY A 167 -3.65 -23.94 9.33
CA GLY A 167 -2.82 -23.48 8.19
C GLY A 167 -2.67 -21.98 8.14
N GLY A 168 -3.69 -21.24 8.59
CA GLY A 168 -3.68 -19.77 8.62
C GLY A 168 -2.53 -19.18 9.43
N PRO A 169 -2.48 -19.42 10.75
CA PRO A 169 -1.41 -18.88 11.59
C PRO A 169 0.00 -19.37 11.20
N ARG A 170 0.13 -20.58 10.65
CA ARG A 170 1.43 -21.05 10.14
C ARG A 170 1.88 -20.26 8.92
N TYR A 171 0.93 -19.96 8.02
CA TYR A 171 1.21 -19.14 6.85
C TYR A 171 1.59 -17.70 7.22
N VAL A 172 0.87 -17.06 8.15
CA VAL A 172 1.22 -15.72 8.66
C VAL A 172 2.64 -15.66 9.18
N ARG A 173 3.00 -16.64 10.02
CA ARG A 173 4.36 -16.74 10.58
C ARG A 173 5.41 -16.92 9.49
N TRP A 174 5.17 -17.85 8.57
CA TRP A 174 6.07 -18.09 7.46
C TRP A 174 6.26 -16.84 6.57
N ALA A 175 5.17 -16.14 6.24
CA ALA A 175 5.24 -14.93 5.42
C ALA A 175 6.03 -13.82 6.11
N ALA A 176 5.88 -13.68 7.42
CA ALA A 176 6.65 -12.73 8.22
C ALA A 176 8.15 -13.10 8.25
N GLU A 177 8.49 -14.36 8.53
CA GLU A 177 9.86 -14.85 8.55
C GLU A 177 10.54 -14.70 7.18
N MET A 178 9.83 -15.02 6.11
CA MET A 178 10.29 -14.84 4.73
C MET A 178 10.60 -13.35 4.45
N ALA A 179 9.71 -12.45 4.79
CA ALA A 179 9.89 -11.01 4.57
C ALA A 179 11.09 -10.45 5.35
N VAL A 180 11.19 -10.76 6.64
CA VAL A 180 12.32 -10.36 7.50
C VAL A 180 13.63 -10.93 6.98
N GLY A 181 13.63 -12.20 6.55
CA GLY A 181 14.80 -12.88 6.00
C GLY A 181 15.39 -12.21 4.75
N LEU A 182 14.61 -11.40 4.04
CA LEU A 182 15.10 -10.61 2.90
C LEU A 182 15.99 -9.42 3.28
N GLN A 183 16.09 -9.07 4.56
CA GLN A 183 17.05 -8.10 5.10
C GLN A 183 17.05 -6.77 4.33
N THR A 184 15.89 -6.14 4.18
CA THR A 184 15.74 -4.86 3.46
C THR A 184 16.31 -3.66 4.22
N GLY A 185 16.54 -3.82 5.53
CA GLY A 185 16.98 -2.75 6.42
C GLY A 185 15.90 -1.73 6.79
N VAL A 186 14.67 -1.94 6.31
CA VAL A 186 13.49 -1.14 6.68
C VAL A 186 12.44 -2.04 7.36
N PRO A 187 11.53 -1.47 8.17
CA PRO A 187 10.45 -2.23 8.79
C PRO A 187 9.52 -2.88 7.76
N TRP A 188 8.93 -3.99 8.15
CA TRP A 188 7.84 -4.64 7.43
C TRP A 188 6.52 -4.49 8.17
N MET A 189 5.42 -4.49 7.43
CA MET A 189 4.07 -4.43 7.97
C MET A 189 3.14 -5.46 7.33
N MET A 190 2.08 -5.83 8.06
CA MET A 190 0.90 -6.58 7.60
C MET A 190 -0.34 -5.79 7.97
N CYS A 191 -1.16 -5.42 6.99
CA CYS A 191 -2.40 -4.72 7.25
C CYS A 191 -3.53 -5.70 7.59
N LYS A 192 -4.38 -5.28 8.51
CA LYS A 192 -5.46 -6.08 9.11
C LYS A 192 -5.00 -7.48 9.51
N GLN A 193 -3.87 -7.52 10.22
CA GLN A 193 -3.34 -8.77 10.79
C GLN A 193 -3.01 -8.53 12.26
N ASN A 194 -4.00 -8.73 13.13
CA ASN A 194 -3.87 -8.41 14.56
C ASN A 194 -2.82 -9.26 15.28
N ASP A 195 -2.53 -10.46 14.80
CA ASP A 195 -1.53 -11.37 15.31
C ASP A 195 -0.22 -11.36 14.52
N ALA A 196 0.03 -10.31 13.71
CA ALA A 196 1.29 -10.17 12.98
C ALA A 196 2.48 -10.36 13.92
N PRO A 197 3.36 -11.36 13.67
CA PRO A 197 4.45 -11.69 14.61
C PRO A 197 5.51 -10.59 14.61
N ASP A 198 6.23 -10.44 15.73
CA ASP A 198 7.35 -9.53 15.81
C ASP A 198 8.47 -9.93 14.83
N PRO A 199 9.14 -8.95 14.18
CA PRO A 199 9.00 -7.50 14.33
C PRO A 199 8.01 -6.85 13.34
N ILE A 200 7.15 -7.61 12.67
CA ILE A 200 6.20 -7.10 11.66
C ILE A 200 5.15 -6.20 12.32
N ILE A 201 4.99 -4.98 11.81
CA ILE A 201 4.02 -4.02 12.34
C ILE A 201 2.61 -4.40 11.85
N ASN A 202 1.68 -4.64 12.78
CA ASN A 202 0.27 -4.77 12.43
C ASN A 202 -0.35 -3.39 12.19
N THR A 203 -1.09 -3.24 11.11
CA THR A 203 -1.65 -1.94 10.71
C THR A 203 -3.15 -2.00 10.47
N CYS A 204 -3.79 -0.85 10.32
CA CYS A 204 -5.22 -0.74 10.09
C CYS A 204 -5.54 -0.30 8.66
N ASN A 205 -6.60 -0.88 8.08
CA ASN A 205 -7.27 -0.42 6.87
C ASN A 205 -8.74 -0.16 7.17
N GLY A 206 -9.33 0.89 6.64
CA GLY A 206 -10.75 1.17 6.77
C GLY A 206 -11.09 2.65 6.77
N LEU A 207 -12.38 2.95 7.03
CA LEU A 207 -12.90 4.32 7.04
C LEU A 207 -12.58 5.06 8.36
N ILE A 208 -12.55 4.35 9.49
CA ILE A 208 -12.57 4.93 10.85
C ILE A 208 -11.59 4.21 11.79
N CYS A 209 -10.32 4.05 11.39
CA CYS A 209 -9.33 3.38 12.24
C CYS A 209 -9.07 4.06 13.59
N GLY A 210 -9.42 5.33 13.73
CA GLY A 210 -9.45 6.01 15.04
C GLY A 210 -10.36 5.33 16.06
N GLU A 211 -11.38 4.63 15.60
CA GLU A 211 -12.33 3.88 16.42
C GLU A 211 -12.07 2.37 16.40
N THR A 212 -11.92 1.81 15.20
CA THR A 212 -11.93 0.35 14.98
C THR A 212 -10.58 -0.33 15.16
N PHE A 213 -9.47 0.40 15.08
CA PHE A 213 -8.16 -0.21 15.28
C PHE A 213 -7.96 -0.58 16.75
N VAL A 214 -7.71 -1.85 17.00
CA VAL A 214 -7.44 -2.34 18.37
C VAL A 214 -6.12 -1.81 18.95
N GLY A 215 -5.20 -1.37 18.10
CA GLY A 215 -3.88 -0.89 18.45
C GLY A 215 -2.75 -1.83 18.00
N PRO A 216 -1.51 -1.40 18.19
CA PRO A 216 -0.35 -2.26 17.98
C PRO A 216 -0.40 -3.47 18.92
N ASN A 217 -0.03 -4.65 18.41
CA ASN A 217 -0.02 -5.90 19.17
C ASN A 217 1.26 -6.13 19.98
N SER A 218 2.20 -5.16 19.95
CA SER A 218 3.44 -5.17 20.73
C SER A 218 3.83 -3.72 21.10
N PRO A 219 4.42 -3.50 22.29
CA PRO A 219 4.87 -2.16 22.72
C PRO A 219 5.93 -1.53 21.82
N SER A 220 6.63 -2.34 21.04
CA SER A 220 7.67 -1.88 20.10
C SER A 220 7.14 -1.41 18.76
N LYS A 221 5.83 -1.59 18.49
CA LYS A 221 5.20 -1.27 17.22
C LYS A 221 4.42 0.04 17.30
N PRO A 222 4.56 0.94 16.30
CA PRO A 222 3.75 2.15 16.21
C PRO A 222 2.35 1.86 15.63
N ALA A 223 1.40 2.76 15.89
CA ALA A 223 0.09 2.72 15.26
C ALA A 223 0.16 3.36 13.86
N LEU A 224 -0.13 2.57 12.83
CA LEU A 224 -0.12 2.96 11.43
C LEU A 224 -1.48 2.68 10.78
N TRP A 225 -1.97 3.62 9.98
CA TRP A 225 -3.19 3.49 9.17
C TRP A 225 -2.79 3.43 7.70
N THR A 226 -2.71 2.23 7.18
CA THR A 226 -2.18 1.96 5.83
C THR A 226 -3.18 2.18 4.72
N GLU A 227 -4.49 2.09 5.01
CA GLU A 227 -5.53 2.51 4.08
C GLU A 227 -6.60 3.30 4.82
N ASN A 228 -6.53 4.63 4.73
CA ASN A 228 -7.63 5.51 5.06
C ASN A 228 -8.47 5.70 3.82
N TRP A 229 -9.58 4.99 3.74
CA TRP A 229 -10.44 5.02 2.56
C TRP A 229 -11.10 6.39 2.42
N THR A 230 -10.69 7.13 1.38
CA THR A 230 -11.21 8.48 1.07
C THR A 230 -12.64 8.43 0.54
N THR A 231 -13.01 7.30 -0.05
CA THR A 231 -14.36 6.95 -0.48
C THR A 231 -14.44 5.42 -0.61
N ARG A 232 -15.51 4.91 -1.17
CA ARG A 232 -15.54 3.55 -1.72
C ARG A 232 -15.23 3.61 -3.21
N TYR A 233 -14.64 2.55 -3.74
CA TYR A 233 -14.44 2.42 -5.18
C TYR A 233 -15.80 2.37 -5.89
N PRO A 234 -15.96 3.09 -7.02
CA PRO A 234 -17.20 3.08 -7.78
C PRO A 234 -17.37 1.76 -8.53
N ILE A 235 -18.61 1.29 -8.57
CA ILE A 235 -18.99 0.13 -9.38
C ILE A 235 -20.14 0.49 -10.33
N TYR A 236 -20.18 -0.16 -11.48
CA TYR A 236 -21.25 0.07 -12.45
C TYR A 236 -22.62 -0.22 -11.84
N GLY A 237 -23.56 0.70 -12.01
CA GLY A 237 -24.94 0.57 -11.53
C GLY A 237 -25.17 1.01 -10.09
N ASN A 238 -24.17 1.48 -9.38
CA ASN A 238 -24.34 2.03 -8.03
C ASN A 238 -23.89 3.48 -7.94
N ASP A 239 -24.65 4.29 -7.18
CA ASP A 239 -24.24 5.63 -6.82
C ASP A 239 -23.13 5.55 -5.76
N THR A 240 -21.98 6.15 -6.03
CA THR A 240 -20.90 6.26 -5.07
C THR A 240 -21.19 7.41 -4.12
N LYS A 241 -21.40 7.12 -2.83
CA LYS A 241 -21.49 8.16 -1.80
C LYS A 241 -20.07 8.60 -1.45
N LEU A 242 -19.78 9.86 -1.70
CA LEU A 242 -18.52 10.47 -1.29
C LEU A 242 -18.52 10.70 0.23
N ARG A 243 -17.36 10.58 0.85
CA ARG A 243 -17.12 11.07 2.23
C ARG A 243 -16.84 12.56 2.17
N SER A 244 -17.35 13.31 3.14
CA SER A 244 -16.95 14.71 3.25
C SER A 244 -15.49 14.82 3.74
N THR A 245 -14.85 15.93 3.38
CA THR A 245 -13.47 16.22 3.81
C THR A 245 -13.37 16.36 5.33
N GLU A 246 -14.41 16.90 5.97
CA GLU A 246 -14.49 17.06 7.42
C GLU A 246 -14.56 15.69 8.13
N ASP A 247 -15.32 14.72 7.59
CA ASP A 247 -15.39 13.37 8.14
C ASP A 247 -14.04 12.68 8.07
N ILE A 248 -13.33 12.80 6.95
CA ILE A 248 -11.99 12.25 6.79
C ILE A 248 -11.01 12.91 7.75
N ALA A 249 -11.03 14.25 7.85
CA ALA A 249 -10.16 15.00 8.75
C ALA A 249 -10.43 14.65 10.23
N PHE A 250 -11.69 14.52 10.61
CA PHE A 250 -12.09 14.10 11.96
C PHE A 250 -11.62 12.68 12.28
N ALA A 251 -11.78 11.73 11.35
CA ALA A 251 -11.32 10.35 11.52
C ALA A 251 -9.79 10.28 11.70
N VAL A 252 -9.03 11.08 10.94
CA VAL A 252 -7.56 11.21 11.07
C VAL A 252 -7.19 11.81 12.42
N ALA A 253 -7.85 12.90 12.85
CA ALA A 253 -7.60 13.52 14.16
C ALA A 253 -7.87 12.54 15.30
N LEU A 254 -8.95 11.74 15.23
CA LEU A 254 -9.23 10.68 16.20
C LEU A 254 -8.15 9.60 16.23
N PHE A 255 -7.66 9.17 15.07
CA PHE A 255 -6.60 8.17 14.99
C PHE A 255 -5.30 8.67 15.65
N ILE A 256 -4.90 9.90 15.36
CA ILE A 256 -3.72 10.52 15.96
C ILE A 256 -3.92 10.67 17.47
N ALA A 257 -5.04 11.24 17.91
CA ALA A 257 -5.27 11.55 19.32
C ALA A 257 -5.49 10.29 20.17
N ARG A 258 -6.36 9.37 19.74
CA ARG A 258 -6.76 8.19 20.54
C ARG A 258 -5.81 7.01 20.39
N LYS A 259 -5.33 6.75 19.17
CA LYS A 259 -4.45 5.60 18.89
C LYS A 259 -2.98 5.96 18.93
N LYS A 260 -2.63 7.24 19.12
CA LYS A 260 -1.26 7.76 19.02
C LYS A 260 -0.66 7.44 17.63
N GLY A 261 -1.52 7.53 16.60
CA GLY A 261 -1.16 7.23 15.22
C GLY A 261 -0.02 8.12 14.73
N SER A 262 0.88 7.56 13.96
CA SER A 262 2.06 8.26 13.43
C SER A 262 2.25 8.14 11.92
N PHE A 263 1.38 7.38 11.26
CA PHE A 263 1.35 7.22 9.81
C PHE A 263 -0.11 7.10 9.35
N VAL A 264 -0.50 7.89 8.37
CA VAL A 264 -1.82 7.82 7.75
C VAL A 264 -1.65 7.84 6.24
N SER A 265 -2.17 6.84 5.54
CA SER A 265 -2.14 6.78 4.08
C SER A 265 -3.55 6.87 3.50
N TYR A 266 -3.80 7.91 2.71
CA TYR A 266 -5.07 8.09 2.02
C TYR A 266 -5.20 7.09 0.87
N TYR A 267 -6.17 6.22 0.95
CA TYR A 267 -6.49 5.21 -0.06
C TYR A 267 -7.82 5.54 -0.75
N MET A 268 -7.87 6.00 -1.96
CA MET A 268 -6.74 6.41 -2.80
C MET A 268 -6.48 7.91 -2.64
N TYR A 269 -5.27 8.36 -2.92
CA TYR A 269 -4.96 9.76 -3.16
C TYR A 269 -5.13 10.12 -4.64
N HIS A 270 -4.75 9.19 -5.52
CA HIS A 270 -5.03 9.21 -6.96
C HIS A 270 -5.43 7.80 -7.38
N GLY A 271 -6.68 7.61 -7.75
CA GLY A 271 -7.17 6.30 -8.18
C GLY A 271 -6.69 5.93 -9.58
N GLY A 272 -6.77 6.87 -10.52
CA GLY A 272 -6.36 6.69 -11.89
C GLY A 272 -7.30 5.82 -12.73
N THR A 273 -6.77 5.19 -13.77
CA THR A 273 -7.52 4.48 -14.80
C THR A 273 -7.27 2.96 -14.72
N ASN A 274 -8.32 2.17 -14.65
CA ASN A 274 -8.27 0.73 -14.85
C ASN A 274 -8.12 0.42 -16.34
N PHE A 275 -6.89 0.40 -16.84
CA PHE A 275 -6.61 0.11 -18.25
C PHE A 275 -6.91 -1.35 -18.59
N GLY A 276 -7.40 -1.59 -19.80
CA GLY A 276 -7.69 -2.92 -20.28
C GLY A 276 -8.77 -3.62 -19.45
N ARG A 277 -8.47 -4.85 -19.01
CA ARG A 277 -9.40 -5.69 -18.23
C ARG A 277 -8.80 -6.10 -16.88
N PHE A 278 -8.03 -5.22 -16.27
CA PHE A 278 -7.35 -5.54 -15.00
C PHE A 278 -8.20 -5.22 -13.75
N ALA A 279 -9.28 -4.46 -13.86
CA ALA A 279 -10.19 -4.25 -12.73
C ALA A 279 -10.94 -5.54 -12.36
N SER A 280 -11.31 -5.65 -11.08
CA SER A 280 -12.27 -6.64 -10.60
C SER A 280 -13.63 -6.45 -11.26
N SER A 281 -14.51 -7.45 -11.16
CA SER A 281 -15.86 -7.40 -11.69
C SER A 281 -16.61 -6.17 -11.18
N TYR A 282 -17.33 -5.51 -12.08
CA TYR A 282 -18.18 -4.34 -11.82
C TYR A 282 -17.45 -3.05 -11.45
N VAL A 283 -16.16 -3.05 -11.21
CA VAL A 283 -15.39 -1.83 -10.89
C VAL A 283 -15.30 -0.95 -12.14
N THR A 284 -15.56 0.35 -11.97
CA THR A 284 -15.54 1.32 -13.08
C THR A 284 -14.13 1.55 -13.62
N THR A 285 -14.05 2.07 -14.84
CA THR A 285 -12.76 2.38 -15.49
C THR A 285 -11.98 3.45 -14.73
N SER A 286 -12.66 4.51 -14.29
CA SER A 286 -12.08 5.48 -13.36
C SER A 286 -12.13 4.88 -11.95
N TYR A 287 -10.95 4.69 -11.34
CA TYR A 287 -10.83 4.08 -10.03
C TYR A 287 -10.76 5.18 -8.96
N TYR A 288 -11.66 5.15 -7.95
CA TYR A 288 -11.76 6.14 -6.88
C TYR A 288 -11.94 7.58 -7.37
N ASP A 289 -13.06 7.88 -8.04
CA ASP A 289 -13.39 9.22 -8.53
C ASP A 289 -13.42 10.30 -7.43
N GLY A 290 -13.73 9.91 -6.19
CA GLY A 290 -13.71 10.81 -5.03
C GLY A 290 -12.34 10.97 -4.36
N ALA A 291 -11.25 10.53 -4.99
CA ALA A 291 -9.90 10.75 -4.49
C ALA A 291 -9.51 12.24 -4.56
N PRO A 292 -8.55 12.71 -3.73
CA PRO A 292 -8.06 14.08 -3.78
C PRO A 292 -7.55 14.54 -5.15
N LEU A 293 -6.98 13.62 -5.95
CA LEU A 293 -6.67 13.84 -7.36
C LEU A 293 -7.62 13.00 -8.23
N ASP A 294 -8.27 13.65 -9.20
CA ASP A 294 -9.11 12.96 -10.17
C ASP A 294 -8.29 12.03 -11.09
N GLU A 295 -8.95 11.28 -11.96
CA GLU A 295 -8.34 10.35 -12.90
C GLU A 295 -7.17 10.98 -13.70
N TYR A 296 -7.24 12.27 -14.01
CA TYR A 296 -6.26 13.00 -14.80
C TYR A 296 -5.27 13.83 -13.96
N GLY A 297 -5.32 13.67 -12.63
CA GLY A 297 -4.42 14.32 -11.70
C GLY A 297 -4.74 15.78 -11.40
N LYS A 298 -5.97 16.23 -11.64
CA LYS A 298 -6.45 17.53 -11.16
C LYS A 298 -7.00 17.36 -9.74
N TYR A 299 -6.86 18.40 -8.92
CA TYR A 299 -7.52 18.40 -7.62
C TYR A 299 -9.03 18.38 -7.77
N PHE A 300 -9.68 17.49 -7.06
CA PHE A 300 -11.13 17.45 -6.97
C PHE A 300 -11.62 18.70 -6.25
N LYS A 301 -12.62 19.42 -6.83
CA LYS A 301 -13.03 20.73 -6.32
C LYS A 301 -13.44 20.74 -4.85
N GLU A 302 -14.05 19.66 -4.38
CA GLU A 302 -14.48 19.53 -2.98
C GLU A 302 -13.34 19.15 -2.02
N SER A 303 -12.22 18.61 -2.54
CA SER A 303 -11.02 18.29 -1.75
C SER A 303 -10.05 19.46 -1.60
N GLN A 304 -10.30 20.61 -2.24
CA GLN A 304 -9.50 21.83 -2.02
C GLN A 304 -9.54 22.29 -0.56
N GLY A 305 -10.65 22.08 0.14
CA GLY A 305 -10.75 22.35 1.59
C GLY A 305 -9.83 21.49 2.45
N MET A 306 -9.48 20.27 2.02
CA MET A 306 -8.47 19.43 2.69
C MET A 306 -7.08 20.05 2.64
N LEU A 307 -6.70 20.63 1.50
CA LEU A 307 -5.39 21.22 1.28
C LEU A 307 -5.21 22.51 2.07
N GLU A 308 -6.26 23.33 2.16
CA GLU A 308 -6.22 24.58 2.93
C GLU A 308 -6.13 24.33 4.45
N GLY A 309 -6.75 23.24 4.96
CA GLY A 309 -6.67 22.87 6.37
C GLY A 309 -5.29 22.39 6.82
N PHE A 310 -4.47 21.82 5.93
CA PHE A 310 -3.12 21.34 6.26
C PHE A 310 -2.01 22.39 6.04
N THR A 311 -2.26 23.44 5.25
CA THR A 311 -1.28 24.50 4.98
C THR A 311 -1.23 25.60 6.05
N TYR A 312 -2.12 25.58 7.05
CA TYR A 312 -2.24 26.66 8.05
C TYR A 312 -1.20 26.60 9.19
N ASN A 313 -0.24 25.69 9.21
CA ASN A 313 0.75 25.56 10.30
C ASN A 313 2.21 25.44 9.81
N SER A 314 2.63 26.27 8.87
CA SER A 314 4.05 26.40 8.51
C SER A 314 4.48 27.88 8.41
N ASN A 315 4.11 28.67 9.41
CA ASN A 315 4.74 29.97 9.69
C ASN A 315 5.18 30.03 11.14
#